data_ee19547964025c1209ba27f600ffff29
#
_entry.id   ee19547964025c1209ba27f600ffff29
#
_cell.length_a   1.000
_cell.length_b   1.000
_cell.length_c   1.000
_cell.angle_alpha   90.00
_cell.angle_beta   90.00
_cell.angle_gamma   90.00
#
_symmetry.space_group_name_H-M   'P 1'
#
loop_
_entity.id
_entity.type
_entity.pdbx_description
1 polymer ?
#
loop_
_entity_poly.entity_id
_entity_poly.type
_entity_poly.pdbx_seq_one_letter_code
_entity_poly.pdbx_strand_id
1 'polypeptide(L)'
;METVYFNGKFITKEEVKISPDDRGFLFADGVYEVVRWYQGFFYDLNGHMTRLKRSLRELRINWTDTDSFPDFAEKLIKINSLENQTAMVYLQVTRGAARRSHNFPKPDVLPTVYAYAWGFLPEVKLKETGIKAMLKEDIRWSRCDIKSVALLPNTLSFQEAHENGLKECIFVRNGLITEGSHSNIFFVINGTLYTHPESNYVLSGITRKNILRIAEDCGIKIREEAVEENRLRFVQEAFISNTSAEVMPVTELGGNTIGDGVPGPVTRIISDKFDNEINSLKG
;
A
#
# COMPACT_ATOMS: atom_id res chain seq x y z
N MET A 1 -11.83 -24.24 6.14
CA MET A 1 -10.36 -24.14 6.33
C MET A 1 -9.82 -23.19 5.29
N GLU A 2 -8.94 -22.28 5.68
CA GLU A 2 -8.34 -21.29 4.79
C GLU A 2 -7.22 -21.95 3.97
N THR A 3 -7.34 -21.93 2.65
CA THR A 3 -6.28 -22.42 1.73
C THR A 3 -5.35 -21.30 1.38
N VAL A 4 -4.05 -21.56 1.48
CA VAL A 4 -2.97 -20.61 1.17
C VAL A 4 -2.04 -21.18 0.10
N TYR A 5 -1.28 -20.31 -0.54
CA TYR A 5 -0.18 -20.71 -1.43
C TYR A 5 1.14 -20.67 -0.64
N PHE A 6 1.87 -21.77 -0.64
CA PHE A 6 3.17 -21.87 0.02
C PHE A 6 4.16 -22.66 -0.83
N ASN A 7 5.22 -22.00 -1.30
CA ASN A 7 6.31 -22.58 -2.07
C ASN A 7 5.85 -23.51 -3.21
N GLY A 8 4.97 -23.01 -4.08
CA GLY A 8 4.46 -23.74 -5.26
C GLY A 8 3.26 -24.65 -5.00
N LYS A 9 2.73 -24.69 -3.77
CA LYS A 9 1.61 -25.59 -3.40
C LYS A 9 0.47 -24.84 -2.76
N PHE A 10 -0.76 -25.30 -3.01
CA PHE A 10 -1.95 -24.90 -2.26
C PHE A 10 -2.15 -25.90 -1.13
N ILE A 11 -2.09 -25.40 0.11
CA ILE A 11 -2.21 -26.21 1.34
C ILE A 11 -3.10 -25.46 2.34
N THR A 12 -3.53 -26.11 3.39
CA THR A 12 -4.23 -25.41 4.48
C THR A 12 -3.24 -24.54 5.26
N LYS A 13 -3.74 -23.45 5.82
CA LYS A 13 -2.91 -22.49 6.57
C LYS A 13 -2.17 -23.14 7.74
N GLU A 14 -2.81 -24.13 8.37
CA GLU A 14 -2.28 -24.91 9.50
C GLU A 14 -1.10 -25.81 9.11
N GLU A 15 -1.01 -26.19 7.82
CA GLU A 15 0.10 -26.99 7.30
C GLU A 15 1.35 -26.18 6.98
N VAL A 16 1.27 -24.83 6.96
CA VAL A 16 2.41 -23.96 6.65
C VAL A 16 3.48 -24.08 7.72
N LYS A 17 4.70 -24.41 7.30
CA LYS A 17 5.86 -24.50 8.19
C LYS A 17 6.97 -23.59 7.67
N ILE A 18 7.11 -22.43 8.27
CA ILE A 18 8.21 -21.50 7.99
C ILE A 18 9.37 -21.86 8.91
N SER A 19 10.57 -22.01 8.32
CA SER A 19 11.78 -22.26 9.08
C SER A 19 12.08 -21.08 10.02
N PRO A 20 12.51 -21.32 11.28
CA PRO A 20 13.03 -20.25 12.14
C PRO A 20 14.30 -19.59 11.58
N ASP A 21 14.98 -20.23 10.63
CA ASP A 21 16.13 -19.68 9.92
C ASP A 21 15.73 -18.89 8.66
N ASP A 22 14.43 -18.69 8.41
CA ASP A 22 13.98 -17.83 7.31
C ASP A 22 14.46 -16.40 7.51
N ARG A 23 15.09 -15.84 6.48
CA ARG A 23 15.69 -14.50 6.59
C ARG A 23 14.65 -13.39 6.68
N GLY A 24 13.43 -13.61 6.18
CA GLY A 24 12.30 -12.71 6.42
C GLY A 24 11.98 -12.60 7.91
N PHE A 25 12.00 -13.72 8.64
CA PHE A 25 11.82 -13.74 10.10
C PHE A 25 13.01 -13.17 10.86
N LEU A 26 14.26 -13.46 10.45
CA LEU A 26 15.46 -13.04 11.16
C LEU A 26 15.90 -11.60 10.89
N PHE A 27 15.62 -11.06 9.69
CA PHE A 27 16.19 -9.79 9.20
C PHE A 27 15.18 -8.89 8.48
N ALA A 28 13.91 -9.27 8.42
CA ALA A 28 12.93 -8.65 7.53
C ALA A 28 13.40 -8.60 6.05
N ASP A 29 14.18 -9.62 5.62
CA ASP A 29 14.79 -9.72 4.29
C ASP A 29 13.78 -10.31 3.30
N GLY A 30 12.83 -9.47 2.89
CA GLY A 30 11.74 -9.86 2.01
C GLY A 30 10.94 -8.67 1.49
N VAL A 31 10.10 -8.96 0.51
CA VAL A 31 9.18 -8.02 -0.13
C VAL A 31 7.75 -8.55 -0.04
N TYR A 32 6.77 -7.67 -0.21
CA TYR A 32 5.37 -8.06 -0.24
C TYR A 32 4.57 -7.26 -1.25
N GLU A 33 3.43 -7.78 -1.67
CA GLU A 33 2.39 -7.08 -2.40
C GLU A 33 1.02 -7.37 -1.79
N VAL A 34 0.11 -6.42 -2.01
CA VAL A 34 -1.32 -6.60 -1.73
C VAL A 34 -2.08 -6.15 -2.96
N VAL A 35 -2.90 -7.04 -3.50
CA VAL A 35 -3.76 -6.75 -4.65
C VAL A 35 -5.22 -6.92 -4.24
N ARG A 36 -6.11 -6.10 -4.79
CA ARG A 36 -7.53 -6.15 -4.48
C ARG A 36 -8.33 -6.75 -5.64
N TRP A 37 -9.16 -7.73 -5.28
CA TRP A 37 -10.14 -8.35 -6.14
C TRP A 37 -11.46 -7.58 -6.09
N TYR A 38 -11.97 -7.19 -7.25
CA TYR A 38 -13.21 -6.43 -7.41
C TYR A 38 -14.31 -7.27 -8.06
N GLN A 39 -14.61 -8.46 -7.50
CA GLN A 39 -15.69 -9.31 -7.99
C GLN A 39 -15.55 -9.71 -9.47
N GLY A 40 -14.37 -10.14 -9.88
CA GLY A 40 -14.14 -10.60 -11.25
C GLY A 40 -12.76 -10.23 -11.79
N PHE A 41 -12.08 -9.24 -11.21
CA PHE A 41 -10.77 -8.81 -11.68
C PHE A 41 -9.91 -8.20 -10.57
N PHE A 42 -8.59 -8.14 -10.79
CA PHE A 42 -7.65 -7.34 -10.02
C PHE A 42 -7.42 -6.01 -10.73
N TYR A 43 -7.58 -4.89 -10.02
CA TYR A 43 -7.31 -3.57 -10.59
C TYR A 43 -5.81 -3.30 -10.67
N ASP A 44 -5.34 -2.87 -11.86
CA ASP A 44 -3.92 -2.56 -12.17
C ASP A 44 -2.91 -3.62 -11.67
N LEU A 45 -3.24 -4.90 -11.88
CA LEU A 45 -2.35 -6.00 -11.50
C LEU A 45 -0.96 -5.87 -12.14
N ASN A 46 -0.87 -5.36 -13.38
CA ASN A 46 0.40 -5.14 -14.07
C ASN A 46 1.29 -4.13 -13.34
N GLY A 47 0.71 -3.07 -12.78
CA GLY A 47 1.42 -2.11 -11.94
C GLY A 47 2.00 -2.77 -10.70
N HIS A 48 1.20 -3.60 -10.00
CA HIS A 48 1.65 -4.38 -8.86
C HIS A 48 2.79 -5.35 -9.21
N MET A 49 2.68 -6.06 -10.34
CA MET A 49 3.73 -6.96 -10.82
C MET A 49 5.04 -6.23 -11.13
N THR A 50 4.95 -5.08 -11.76
CA THR A 50 6.12 -4.24 -12.07
C THR A 50 6.83 -3.79 -10.80
N ARG A 51 6.07 -3.36 -9.78
CA ARG A 51 6.61 -2.96 -8.47
C ARG A 51 7.21 -4.13 -7.71
N LEU A 52 6.57 -5.29 -7.71
CA LEU A 52 7.09 -6.53 -7.12
C LEU A 52 8.45 -6.88 -7.72
N LYS A 53 8.54 -6.96 -9.06
CA LYS A 53 9.79 -7.25 -9.79
C LYS A 53 10.89 -6.24 -9.46
N ARG A 54 10.54 -4.94 -9.37
CA ARG A 54 11.46 -3.90 -8.94
C ARG A 54 11.95 -4.14 -7.51
N SER A 55 11.05 -4.38 -6.55
CA SER A 55 11.39 -4.58 -5.14
C SER A 55 12.29 -5.82 -4.95
N LEU A 56 11.99 -6.93 -5.64
CA LEU A 56 12.85 -8.13 -5.65
C LEU A 56 14.26 -7.83 -6.17
N ARG A 57 14.36 -7.10 -7.28
CA ARG A 57 15.64 -6.69 -7.87
C ARG A 57 16.45 -5.81 -6.92
N GLU A 58 15.83 -4.80 -6.29
CA GLU A 58 16.49 -3.89 -5.35
C GLU A 58 17.05 -4.63 -4.13
N LEU A 59 16.33 -5.63 -3.61
CA LEU A 59 16.82 -6.49 -2.54
C LEU A 59 17.67 -7.66 -3.05
N ARG A 60 17.81 -7.83 -4.36
CA ARG A 60 18.53 -8.95 -4.98
C ARG A 60 18.01 -10.32 -4.51
N ILE A 61 16.67 -10.46 -4.42
CA ILE A 61 16.00 -11.73 -4.12
C ILE A 61 15.69 -12.41 -5.45
N ASN A 62 16.23 -13.61 -5.65
CA ASN A 62 16.09 -14.36 -6.90
C ASN A 62 14.83 -15.25 -6.88
N TRP A 63 13.66 -14.63 -7.00
CA TRP A 63 12.42 -15.34 -7.29
C TRP A 63 12.08 -15.18 -8.77
N THR A 64 12.27 -16.23 -9.55
CA THR A 64 12.14 -16.21 -11.02
C THR A 64 10.70 -16.44 -11.48
N ASP A 65 9.84 -17.03 -10.65
CA ASP A 65 8.47 -17.42 -10.99
C ASP A 65 7.44 -16.31 -10.66
N THR A 66 7.86 -15.05 -10.82
CA THR A 66 6.99 -13.90 -10.52
C THR A 66 5.73 -13.87 -11.39
N ASP A 67 5.82 -14.34 -12.65
CA ASP A 67 4.72 -14.30 -13.61
C ASP A 67 3.60 -15.30 -13.28
N SER A 68 3.82 -16.24 -12.37
CA SER A 68 2.77 -17.14 -11.85
C SER A 68 1.85 -16.49 -10.81
N PHE A 69 2.21 -15.31 -10.26
CA PHE A 69 1.41 -14.65 -9.22
C PHE A 69 -0.03 -14.36 -9.63
N PRO A 70 -0.32 -13.80 -10.80
CA PRO A 70 -1.70 -13.56 -11.24
C PRO A 70 -2.57 -14.82 -11.18
N ASP A 71 -2.06 -15.93 -11.70
CA ASP A 71 -2.78 -17.20 -11.80
C ASP A 71 -3.06 -17.79 -10.42
N PHE A 72 -2.06 -17.86 -9.54
CA PHE A 72 -2.28 -18.42 -8.20
C PHE A 72 -3.04 -17.46 -7.29
N ALA A 73 -2.98 -16.13 -7.50
CA ALA A 73 -3.81 -15.18 -6.79
C ALA A 73 -5.30 -15.37 -7.11
N GLU A 74 -5.65 -15.50 -8.40
CA GLU A 74 -7.01 -15.79 -8.82
C GLU A 74 -7.48 -17.17 -8.31
N LYS A 75 -6.59 -18.16 -8.32
CA LYS A 75 -6.89 -19.49 -7.79
C LYS A 75 -7.14 -19.45 -6.27
N LEU A 76 -6.41 -18.62 -5.50
CA LEU A 76 -6.67 -18.42 -4.07
C LEU A 76 -8.06 -17.81 -3.83
N ILE A 77 -8.49 -16.85 -4.65
CA ILE A 77 -9.83 -16.28 -4.61
C ILE A 77 -10.87 -17.39 -4.78
N LYS A 78 -10.73 -18.23 -5.82
CA LYS A 78 -11.67 -19.30 -6.15
C LYS A 78 -11.72 -20.40 -5.07
N ILE A 79 -10.58 -20.89 -4.63
CA ILE A 79 -10.51 -21.98 -3.62
C ILE A 79 -11.13 -21.54 -2.29
N ASN A 80 -10.99 -20.26 -1.92
CA ASN A 80 -11.54 -19.72 -0.67
C ASN A 80 -12.97 -19.15 -0.83
N SER A 81 -13.63 -19.36 -1.98
CA SER A 81 -15.01 -18.91 -2.26
C SER A 81 -15.19 -17.39 -2.09
N LEU A 82 -14.24 -16.62 -2.62
CA LEU A 82 -14.20 -15.16 -2.54
C LEU A 82 -14.57 -14.46 -3.86
N GLU A 83 -14.95 -15.20 -4.91
CA GLU A 83 -15.16 -14.68 -6.28
C GLU A 83 -16.21 -13.58 -6.35
N ASN A 84 -17.30 -13.75 -5.59
CA ASN A 84 -18.49 -12.90 -5.64
C ASN A 84 -18.46 -11.75 -4.62
N GLN A 85 -17.33 -11.50 -3.98
CA GLN A 85 -17.15 -10.41 -3.04
C GLN A 85 -15.85 -9.67 -3.27
N THR A 86 -15.72 -8.48 -2.70
CA THR A 86 -14.43 -7.81 -2.67
C THR A 86 -13.48 -8.59 -1.76
N ALA A 87 -12.27 -8.82 -2.23
CA ALA A 87 -11.26 -9.55 -1.48
C ALA A 87 -9.86 -8.96 -1.69
N MET A 88 -8.95 -9.33 -0.83
CA MET A 88 -7.54 -8.99 -0.91
C MET A 88 -6.71 -10.25 -1.06
N VAL A 89 -5.61 -10.16 -1.81
CA VAL A 89 -4.56 -11.17 -1.83
C VAL A 89 -3.27 -10.55 -1.38
N TYR A 90 -2.68 -11.12 -0.35
CA TYR A 90 -1.34 -10.80 0.14
C TYR A 90 -0.34 -11.80 -0.42
N LEU A 91 0.78 -11.29 -0.89
CA LEU A 91 1.95 -12.07 -1.29
C LEU A 91 3.17 -11.59 -0.51
N GLN A 92 3.94 -12.51 0.05
CA GLN A 92 5.25 -12.25 0.64
C GLN A 92 6.29 -13.17 0.03
N VAL A 93 7.44 -12.60 -0.30
CA VAL A 93 8.61 -13.33 -0.80
C VAL A 93 9.81 -12.94 0.05
N THR A 94 10.37 -13.91 0.79
CA THR A 94 11.62 -13.71 1.53
C THR A 94 12.82 -14.28 0.75
N ARG A 95 14.04 -13.97 1.19
CA ARG A 95 15.24 -14.58 0.59
C ARG A 95 15.37 -16.09 0.89
N GLY A 96 14.49 -16.66 1.72
CA GLY A 96 14.52 -18.06 2.13
C GLY A 96 15.30 -18.35 3.40
N ALA A 97 15.36 -19.64 3.74
CA ALA A 97 15.95 -20.14 4.97
C ALA A 97 17.43 -20.48 4.81
N ALA A 98 18.26 -19.87 5.64
CA ALA A 98 19.70 -20.15 5.68
C ALA A 98 20.27 -19.87 7.06
N ARG A 99 21.40 -20.55 7.42
CA ARG A 99 22.10 -20.25 8.66
C ARG A 99 22.32 -18.75 8.83
N ARG A 100 22.00 -18.22 10.02
CA ARG A 100 22.07 -16.79 10.34
C ARG A 100 23.46 -16.22 10.05
N SER A 101 23.53 -15.34 9.07
CA SER A 101 24.70 -14.54 8.70
C SER A 101 24.22 -13.22 8.09
N HIS A 102 24.98 -12.13 8.25
CA HIS A 102 24.69 -10.85 7.57
C HIS A 102 24.95 -10.94 6.06
N ASN A 103 25.90 -11.78 5.65
CA ASN A 103 26.10 -12.05 4.23
C ASN A 103 24.88 -12.76 3.64
N PHE A 104 24.62 -12.50 2.37
CA PHE A 104 23.61 -13.26 1.64
C PHE A 104 24.00 -14.74 1.57
N PRO A 105 23.01 -15.65 1.63
CA PRO A 105 23.26 -17.07 1.46
C PRO A 105 23.75 -17.39 0.04
N LYS A 106 24.14 -18.63 -0.18
CA LYS A 106 24.49 -19.11 -1.51
C LYS A 106 23.30 -19.00 -2.47
N PRO A 107 23.54 -18.89 -3.79
CA PRO A 107 22.48 -18.71 -4.79
C PRO A 107 21.48 -19.88 -4.92
N ASP A 108 21.80 -21.05 -4.37
CA ASP A 108 20.95 -22.24 -4.35
C ASP A 108 19.88 -22.24 -3.26
N VAL A 109 19.92 -21.27 -2.33
CA VAL A 109 18.84 -21.07 -1.36
C VAL A 109 17.61 -20.51 -2.08
N LEU A 110 16.53 -21.29 -2.05
CA LEU A 110 15.28 -20.89 -2.68
C LEU A 110 14.53 -19.87 -1.81
N PRO A 111 13.91 -18.84 -2.41
CA PRO A 111 13.01 -17.93 -1.72
C PRO A 111 11.85 -18.67 -1.05
N THR A 112 11.39 -18.17 0.10
CA THR A 112 10.12 -18.60 0.69
C THR A 112 9.01 -17.71 0.14
N VAL A 113 8.02 -18.32 -0.49
CA VAL A 113 6.87 -17.64 -1.10
C VAL A 113 5.61 -18.03 -0.37
N TYR A 114 4.92 -17.05 0.17
CA TYR A 114 3.67 -17.23 0.90
C TYR A 114 2.61 -16.25 0.42
N ALA A 115 1.41 -16.75 0.10
CA ALA A 115 0.28 -15.89 -0.23
C ALA A 115 -1.03 -16.44 0.34
N TYR A 116 -1.94 -15.52 0.69
CA TYR A 116 -3.28 -15.85 1.17
C TYR A 116 -4.29 -14.80 0.72
N ALA A 117 -5.57 -15.18 0.72
CA ALA A 117 -6.68 -14.30 0.34
C ALA A 117 -7.71 -14.22 1.47
N TRP A 118 -8.35 -13.05 1.60
CA TRP A 118 -9.45 -12.84 2.55
C TRP A 118 -10.50 -11.90 2.00
N GLY A 119 -11.74 -12.07 2.44
CA GLY A 119 -12.82 -11.13 2.13
C GLY A 119 -12.56 -9.76 2.74
N PHE A 120 -12.86 -8.69 2.01
CA PHE A 120 -12.60 -7.31 2.43
C PHE A 120 -13.87 -6.48 2.35
N LEU A 121 -14.17 -5.75 3.42
CA LEU A 121 -15.28 -4.80 3.49
C LEU A 121 -14.73 -3.37 3.46
N PRO A 122 -14.99 -2.58 2.40
CA PRO A 122 -14.59 -1.18 2.33
C PRO A 122 -15.25 -0.32 3.42
N GLU A 123 -14.51 0.63 3.99
CA GLU A 123 -15.01 1.60 4.96
C GLU A 123 -15.76 2.76 4.27
N VAL A 124 -16.89 2.47 3.61
CA VAL A 124 -17.67 3.41 2.77
C VAL A 124 -18.01 4.69 3.54
N LYS A 125 -18.45 4.55 4.79
CA LYS A 125 -18.80 5.71 5.62
C LYS A 125 -17.62 6.67 5.83
N LEU A 126 -16.41 6.17 5.94
CA LEU A 126 -15.21 7.00 6.10
C LEU A 126 -14.83 7.71 4.79
N LYS A 127 -15.16 7.15 3.63
CA LYS A 127 -15.02 7.88 2.36
C LYS A 127 -15.94 9.12 2.30
N GLU A 128 -17.10 9.05 2.92
CA GLU A 128 -18.07 10.17 2.94
C GLU A 128 -17.71 11.23 3.98
N THR A 129 -17.22 10.83 5.16
CA THR A 129 -16.97 11.73 6.30
C THR A 129 -15.52 12.16 6.43
N GLY A 130 -14.60 11.42 5.86
CA GLY A 130 -13.15 11.58 6.04
C GLY A 130 -12.63 10.97 7.34
N ILE A 131 -11.30 10.92 7.42
CA ILE A 131 -10.57 10.42 8.59
C ILE A 131 -9.75 11.52 9.25
N LYS A 132 -9.33 11.25 10.48
CA LYS A 132 -8.32 12.04 11.19
C LYS A 132 -7.00 11.31 11.19
N ALA A 133 -5.89 12.04 11.02
CA ALA A 133 -4.54 11.51 11.00
C ALA A 133 -3.60 12.32 11.89
N MET A 134 -2.57 11.66 12.42
CA MET A 134 -1.51 12.36 13.15
C MET A 134 -0.33 12.70 12.23
N LEU A 135 0.48 13.66 12.66
CA LEU A 135 1.80 13.92 12.11
C LEU A 135 2.87 13.35 13.03
N LYS A 136 3.91 12.78 12.45
CA LYS A 136 5.05 12.24 13.20
C LYS A 136 6.34 12.35 12.42
N GLU A 137 7.46 12.50 13.13
CA GLU A 137 8.78 12.41 12.54
C GLU A 137 9.00 11.06 11.84
N ASP A 138 9.52 11.10 10.62
CA ASP A 138 9.79 9.92 9.82
C ASP A 138 11.10 9.25 10.24
N ILE A 139 10.98 8.23 11.09
CA ILE A 139 12.09 7.40 11.58
C ILE A 139 12.34 6.15 10.73
N ARG A 140 11.66 6.01 9.59
CA ARG A 140 11.88 4.89 8.68
C ARG A 140 13.26 4.97 8.03
N TRP A 141 13.73 3.87 7.49
CA TRP A 141 14.96 3.85 6.71
C TRP A 141 14.86 4.72 5.43
N SER A 142 15.99 4.89 4.73
CA SER A 142 16.04 5.74 3.52
C SER A 142 15.75 4.97 2.22
N ARG A 143 15.07 3.84 2.25
CA ARG A 143 14.66 3.04 1.09
C ARG A 143 13.19 2.62 1.18
N CYS A 144 12.32 3.60 1.51
CA CYS A 144 10.87 3.42 1.54
C CYS A 144 10.28 3.13 0.14
N ASP A 145 11.03 3.40 -0.91
CA ASP A 145 10.72 3.07 -2.29
C ASP A 145 10.64 1.56 -2.57
N ILE A 146 11.24 0.73 -1.70
CA ILE A 146 11.16 -0.74 -1.77
C ILE A 146 10.00 -1.23 -0.92
N LYS A 147 9.07 -1.99 -1.51
CA LYS A 147 7.95 -2.57 -0.76
C LYS A 147 8.42 -3.79 0.04
N SER A 148 9.24 -3.52 1.06
CA SER A 148 9.85 -4.54 1.93
C SER A 148 9.00 -4.83 3.15
N VAL A 149 9.20 -6.00 3.78
CA VAL A 149 8.56 -6.39 5.04
C VAL A 149 9.20 -5.73 6.28
N ALA A 150 10.17 -4.82 6.10
CA ALA A 150 10.81 -4.06 7.18
C ALA A 150 9.91 -2.90 7.65
N LEU A 151 8.77 -3.22 8.26
CA LEU A 151 7.69 -2.28 8.56
C LEU A 151 7.60 -1.87 10.04
N LEU A 152 8.60 -2.16 10.86
CA LEU A 152 8.52 -1.88 12.30
C LEU A 152 8.25 -0.39 12.62
N PRO A 153 8.92 0.60 12.01
CA PRO A 153 8.59 2.01 12.23
C PRO A 153 7.16 2.37 11.79
N ASN A 154 6.69 1.78 10.69
CA ASN A 154 5.34 1.98 10.17
C ASN A 154 4.29 1.46 11.16
N THR A 155 4.45 0.22 11.65
CA THR A 155 3.50 -0.42 12.56
C THR A 155 3.47 0.27 13.93
N LEU A 156 4.62 0.68 14.47
CA LEU A 156 4.68 1.45 15.71
C LEU A 156 3.95 2.79 15.60
N SER A 157 4.16 3.50 14.49
CA SER A 157 3.51 4.80 14.28
C SER A 157 2.01 4.67 14.01
N PHE A 158 1.60 3.62 13.28
CA PHE A 158 0.18 3.33 13.08
C PHE A 158 -0.52 2.92 14.38
N GLN A 159 0.15 2.10 15.22
CA GLN A 159 -0.37 1.71 16.53
C GLN A 159 -0.59 2.93 17.41
N GLU A 160 0.36 3.87 17.46
CA GLU A 160 0.21 5.12 18.22
C GLU A 160 -0.97 5.97 17.72
N ALA A 161 -1.14 6.07 16.37
CA ALA A 161 -2.32 6.74 15.82
C ALA A 161 -3.62 6.05 16.27
N HIS A 162 -3.66 4.73 16.20
CA HIS A 162 -4.83 3.94 16.61
C HIS A 162 -5.18 4.13 18.11
N GLU A 163 -4.20 4.13 18.99
CA GLU A 163 -4.37 4.36 20.43
C GLU A 163 -4.92 5.76 20.73
N ASN A 164 -4.65 6.74 19.86
CA ASN A 164 -5.21 8.09 19.92
C ASN A 164 -6.54 8.25 19.16
N GLY A 165 -7.16 7.16 18.71
CA GLY A 165 -8.43 7.19 17.98
C GLY A 165 -8.33 7.72 16.55
N LEU A 166 -7.12 7.81 16.00
CA LEU A 166 -6.84 8.26 14.64
C LEU A 166 -6.70 7.08 13.67
N LYS A 167 -6.86 7.33 12.38
CA LYS A 167 -6.93 6.27 11.36
C LYS A 167 -5.65 6.14 10.51
N GLU A 168 -4.74 7.09 10.62
CA GLU A 168 -3.46 7.08 9.90
C GLU A 168 -2.42 7.93 10.62
N CYS A 169 -1.13 7.63 10.36
CA CYS A 169 0.01 8.44 10.77
C CYS A 169 0.74 8.91 9.51
N ILE A 170 0.84 10.22 9.32
CA ILE A 170 1.55 10.85 8.22
C ILE A 170 2.94 11.28 8.68
N PHE A 171 3.95 10.92 7.91
CA PHE A 171 5.34 11.17 8.25
C PHE A 171 5.86 12.51 7.73
N VAL A 172 6.69 13.13 8.55
CA VAL A 172 7.42 14.36 8.22
C VAL A 172 8.92 14.08 8.32
N ARG A 173 9.67 14.39 7.27
CA ARG A 173 11.13 14.24 7.23
C ARG A 173 11.77 15.58 6.85
N ASN A 174 12.61 16.13 7.74
CA ASN A 174 13.26 17.43 7.52
C ASN A 174 12.25 18.54 7.20
N GLY A 175 11.11 18.56 7.87
CA GLY A 175 10.05 19.55 7.66
C GLY A 175 9.19 19.33 6.41
N LEU A 176 9.43 18.28 5.62
CA LEU A 176 8.68 17.92 4.42
C LEU A 176 7.77 16.70 4.71
N ILE A 177 6.51 16.79 4.32
CA ILE A 177 5.58 15.67 4.43
C ILE A 177 5.93 14.64 3.36
N THR A 178 6.09 13.37 3.77
CA THR A 178 6.45 12.28 2.86
C THR A 178 5.21 11.45 2.47
N GLU A 179 4.80 10.52 3.29
CA GLU A 179 3.65 9.64 3.05
C GLU A 179 3.07 9.13 4.38
N GLY A 180 1.99 8.36 4.33
CA GLY A 180 1.43 7.70 5.49
C GLY A 180 2.18 6.43 5.91
N SER A 181 1.78 5.84 7.04
CA SER A 181 2.37 4.59 7.54
C SER A 181 2.17 3.43 6.56
N HIS A 182 1.11 3.44 5.77
CA HIS A 182 0.81 2.43 4.74
C HIS A 182 0.07 3.03 3.52
N SER A 183 0.17 4.36 3.31
CA SER A 183 -0.53 5.12 2.27
C SER A 183 0.33 6.24 1.70
N ASN A 184 0.02 6.71 0.49
CA ASN A 184 0.50 8.00 0.01
C ASN A 184 -0.48 9.10 0.41
N ILE A 185 0.01 10.34 0.54
CA ILE A 185 -0.79 11.53 0.90
C ILE A 185 -0.83 12.53 -0.25
N PHE A 186 -1.97 13.17 -0.42
CA PHE A 186 -2.23 14.24 -1.37
C PHE A 186 -2.83 15.45 -0.67
N PHE A 187 -2.54 16.64 -1.21
CA PHE A 187 -3.03 17.91 -0.71
C PHE A 187 -3.56 18.77 -1.85
N VAL A 188 -4.62 19.51 -1.61
CA VAL A 188 -5.10 20.54 -2.54
C VAL A 188 -4.80 21.91 -1.97
N ILE A 189 -4.06 22.73 -2.72
CA ILE A 189 -3.72 24.12 -2.38
C ILE A 189 -4.01 24.98 -3.60
N ASN A 190 -4.90 25.94 -3.49
CA ASN A 190 -5.34 26.84 -4.56
C ASN A 190 -5.73 26.06 -5.85
N GLY A 191 -6.53 24.99 -5.69
CA GLY A 191 -7.01 24.17 -6.79
C GLY A 191 -5.93 23.30 -7.48
N THR A 192 -4.72 23.25 -6.94
CA THR A 192 -3.61 22.40 -7.45
C THR A 192 -3.44 21.22 -6.51
N LEU A 193 -3.35 20.02 -7.08
CA LEU A 193 -3.08 18.78 -6.38
C LEU A 193 -1.58 18.60 -6.18
N TYR A 194 -1.16 18.45 -4.93
CA TYR A 194 0.23 18.20 -4.52
C TYR A 194 0.39 16.78 -3.96
N THR A 195 1.49 16.14 -4.25
CA THR A 195 1.95 14.92 -3.57
C THR A 195 3.47 14.86 -3.63
N HIS A 196 4.08 14.18 -2.67
CA HIS A 196 5.54 14.01 -2.65
C HIS A 196 6.01 13.33 -3.95
N PRO A 197 7.08 13.85 -4.62
CA PRO A 197 7.65 13.22 -5.82
C PRO A 197 8.17 11.81 -5.49
N GLU A 198 8.26 10.95 -6.50
CA GLU A 198 8.90 9.64 -6.32
C GLU A 198 10.35 9.83 -5.86
N SER A 199 10.70 9.19 -4.77
CA SER A 199 12.01 9.28 -4.14
C SER A 199 12.25 8.06 -3.25
N ASN A 200 13.43 7.97 -2.65
CA ASN A 200 13.74 6.93 -1.67
C ASN A 200 12.90 7.02 -0.37
N TYR A 201 12.16 8.11 -0.16
CA TYR A 201 11.41 8.35 1.07
C TYR A 201 9.92 8.03 0.96
N VAL A 202 9.43 7.72 -0.23
CA VAL A 202 8.03 7.36 -0.48
C VAL A 202 7.92 6.13 -1.37
N LEU A 203 6.91 5.33 -1.13
CA LEU A 203 6.59 4.20 -2.00
C LEU A 203 5.87 4.72 -3.26
N SER A 204 6.29 4.26 -4.45
CA SER A 204 5.54 4.46 -5.68
C SER A 204 4.23 3.65 -5.62
N GLY A 205 3.17 4.28 -5.10
CA GLY A 205 1.87 3.66 -4.90
C GLY A 205 1.16 3.39 -6.23
N ILE A 206 0.58 2.20 -6.39
CA ILE A 206 -0.20 1.88 -7.61
C ILE A 206 -1.46 2.74 -7.66
N THR A 207 -2.17 2.85 -6.54
CA THR A 207 -3.32 3.76 -6.42
C THR A 207 -2.91 5.22 -6.64
N ARG A 208 -1.75 5.65 -6.09
CA ARG A 208 -1.20 7.00 -6.33
C ARG A 208 -1.03 7.28 -7.83
N LYS A 209 -0.43 6.36 -8.57
CA LYS A 209 -0.22 6.50 -10.02
C LYS A 209 -1.54 6.65 -10.77
N ASN A 210 -2.54 5.85 -10.44
CA ASN A 210 -3.86 5.94 -11.06
C ASN A 210 -4.58 7.24 -10.69
N ILE A 211 -4.45 7.73 -9.46
CA ILE A 211 -5.00 9.02 -9.02
C ILE A 211 -4.38 10.18 -9.82
N LEU A 212 -3.07 10.19 -10.04
CA LEU A 212 -2.42 11.22 -10.84
C LEU A 212 -2.94 11.24 -12.27
N ARG A 213 -3.08 10.07 -12.92
CA ARG A 213 -3.69 9.94 -14.24
C ARG A 213 -5.14 10.46 -14.25
N ILE A 214 -5.96 10.04 -13.29
CA ILE A 214 -7.36 10.49 -13.17
C ILE A 214 -7.44 12.02 -12.97
N ALA A 215 -6.56 12.57 -12.15
CA ALA A 215 -6.52 14.03 -11.93
C ALA A 215 -6.14 14.79 -13.21
N GLU A 216 -5.19 14.26 -13.99
CA GLU A 216 -4.82 14.81 -15.31
C GLU A 216 -6.00 14.75 -16.28
N ASP A 217 -6.69 13.59 -16.38
CA ASP A 217 -7.88 13.41 -17.23
C ASP A 217 -9.04 14.35 -16.82
N CYS A 218 -9.11 14.75 -15.56
CA CYS A 218 -10.08 15.74 -15.07
C CYS A 218 -9.62 17.19 -15.22
N GLY A 219 -8.46 17.46 -15.81
CA GLY A 219 -7.91 18.81 -15.95
C GLY A 219 -7.47 19.46 -14.64
N ILE A 220 -7.24 18.66 -13.58
CA ILE A 220 -6.75 19.14 -12.29
C ILE A 220 -5.24 19.37 -12.43
N LYS A 221 -4.79 20.57 -12.09
CA LYS A 221 -3.34 20.87 -12.10
C LYS A 221 -2.62 20.05 -11.04
N ILE A 222 -1.54 19.39 -11.44
CA ILE A 222 -0.74 18.51 -10.57
C ILE A 222 0.65 19.11 -10.35
N ARG A 223 1.14 18.93 -9.13
CA ARG A 223 2.55 19.13 -8.76
C ARG A 223 3.04 17.95 -7.91
N GLU A 224 3.97 17.20 -8.44
CA GLU A 224 4.73 16.24 -7.66
C GLU A 224 5.85 16.99 -6.91
N GLU A 225 5.44 17.64 -5.81
CA GLU A 225 6.27 18.49 -4.96
C GLU A 225 5.87 18.23 -3.50
N ALA A 226 6.87 18.02 -2.64
CA ALA A 226 6.62 17.79 -1.21
C ALA A 226 6.04 19.05 -0.56
N VAL A 227 5.00 18.88 0.23
CA VAL A 227 4.42 19.98 1.01
C VAL A 227 5.19 20.10 2.32
N GLU A 228 5.64 21.32 2.64
CA GLU A 228 6.23 21.63 3.94
C GLU A 228 5.15 21.59 5.04
N GLU A 229 5.50 21.07 6.22
CA GLU A 229 4.59 21.00 7.37
C GLU A 229 3.99 22.37 7.72
N ASN A 230 4.78 23.44 7.66
CA ASN A 230 4.33 24.81 7.94
C ASN A 230 3.30 25.34 6.93
N ARG A 231 3.17 24.71 5.76
CA ARG A 231 2.17 25.04 4.72
C ARG A 231 0.82 24.36 4.93
N LEU A 232 0.66 23.46 5.90
CA LEU A 232 -0.61 22.78 6.18
C LEU A 232 -1.76 23.77 6.43
N ARG A 233 -1.50 24.93 7.01
CA ARG A 233 -2.50 26.01 7.20
C ARG A 233 -3.12 26.55 5.91
N PHE A 234 -2.53 26.27 4.74
CA PHE A 234 -3.03 26.67 3.42
C PHE A 234 -3.70 25.53 2.67
N VAL A 235 -3.71 24.34 3.22
CA VAL A 235 -4.29 23.15 2.61
C VAL A 235 -5.82 23.25 2.73
N GLN A 236 -6.48 23.15 1.57
CA GLN A 236 -7.93 23.18 1.47
C GLN A 236 -8.56 21.79 1.52
N GLU A 237 -7.85 20.78 0.97
CA GLU A 237 -8.27 19.39 1.00
C GLU A 237 -7.04 18.50 1.19
N ALA A 238 -7.24 17.37 1.86
CA ALA A 238 -6.23 16.30 1.92
C ALA A 238 -6.91 14.94 1.80
N PHE A 239 -6.20 13.98 1.22
CA PHE A 239 -6.63 12.58 1.18
C PHE A 239 -5.44 11.65 1.09
N ILE A 240 -5.61 10.44 1.59
CA ILE A 240 -4.63 9.37 1.44
C ILE A 240 -5.08 8.38 0.37
N SER A 241 -4.11 7.61 -0.13
CA SER A 241 -4.38 6.52 -1.07
C SER A 241 -3.58 5.27 -0.77
N ASN A 242 -4.22 4.14 -0.89
CA ASN A 242 -3.62 2.80 -0.92
C ASN A 242 -4.60 1.80 -1.55
N THR A 243 -4.22 0.53 -1.69
CA THR A 243 -5.05 -0.52 -2.31
C THR A 243 -6.36 -0.77 -1.57
N SER A 244 -6.41 -0.62 -0.24
CA SER A 244 -7.61 -0.87 0.56
C SER A 244 -8.51 0.36 0.68
N ALA A 245 -7.95 1.53 0.91
CA ALA A 245 -8.69 2.77 1.12
C ALA A 245 -9.08 3.49 -0.19
N GLU A 246 -8.38 3.16 -1.31
CA GLU A 246 -8.56 3.85 -2.59
C GLU A 246 -8.26 5.35 -2.44
N VAL A 247 -9.30 6.20 -2.44
CA VAL A 247 -9.21 7.63 -2.14
C VAL A 247 -9.93 7.86 -0.81
N MET A 248 -9.18 8.14 0.26
CA MET A 248 -9.72 8.33 1.61
C MET A 248 -9.47 9.77 2.07
N PRO A 249 -10.50 10.61 2.19
CA PRO A 249 -10.34 12.00 2.62
C PRO A 249 -9.76 12.11 4.03
N VAL A 250 -8.90 13.12 4.25
CA VAL A 250 -8.35 13.49 5.56
C VAL A 250 -8.90 14.86 5.95
N THR A 251 -9.70 14.91 7.00
CA THR A 251 -10.38 16.13 7.46
C THR A 251 -9.71 16.79 8.66
N GLU A 252 -8.78 16.06 9.32
CA GLU A 252 -7.93 16.59 10.39
C GLU A 252 -6.55 15.97 10.30
N LEU A 253 -5.50 16.78 10.36
CA LEU A 253 -4.12 16.33 10.31
C LEU A 253 -3.26 17.02 11.37
N GLY A 254 -2.67 16.23 12.27
CA GLY A 254 -1.85 16.75 13.37
C GLY A 254 -2.60 17.75 14.27
N GLY A 255 -3.89 17.52 14.53
CA GLY A 255 -4.75 18.38 15.33
C GLY A 255 -5.27 19.63 14.59
N ASN A 256 -4.88 19.84 13.33
CA ASN A 256 -5.38 20.94 12.50
C ASN A 256 -6.51 20.47 11.59
N THR A 257 -7.63 21.16 11.60
CA THR A 257 -8.72 20.94 10.65
C THR A 257 -8.24 21.28 9.24
N ILE A 258 -8.47 20.38 8.28
CA ILE A 258 -8.19 20.61 6.86
C ILE A 258 -9.41 21.23 6.19
N GLY A 259 -9.22 22.40 5.55
CA GLY A 259 -10.31 23.16 4.93
C GLY A 259 -11.45 23.39 5.92
N ASP A 260 -12.65 23.00 5.53
CA ASP A 260 -13.89 23.14 6.35
C ASP A 260 -14.16 21.90 7.24
N GLY A 261 -13.21 20.96 7.34
CA GLY A 261 -13.36 19.73 8.12
C GLY A 261 -14.24 18.66 7.45
N VAL A 262 -14.46 18.78 6.15
CA VAL A 262 -15.22 17.83 5.32
C VAL A 262 -14.49 17.55 4.01
N PRO A 263 -14.75 16.40 3.35
CA PRO A 263 -14.15 16.11 2.05
C PRO A 263 -14.46 17.19 1.01
N GLY A 264 -13.40 17.73 0.39
CA GLY A 264 -13.54 18.82 -0.58
C GLY A 264 -13.89 18.37 -2.00
N PRO A 265 -14.19 19.30 -2.91
CA PRO A 265 -14.68 19.00 -4.26
C PRO A 265 -13.65 18.28 -5.13
N VAL A 266 -12.37 18.61 -5.06
CA VAL A 266 -11.31 17.94 -5.85
C VAL A 266 -11.17 16.48 -5.43
N THR A 267 -11.15 16.23 -4.12
CA THR A 267 -11.10 14.88 -3.56
C THR A 267 -12.31 14.05 -3.99
N ARG A 268 -13.50 14.62 -4.00
CA ARG A 268 -14.75 13.96 -4.46
C ARG A 268 -14.69 13.64 -5.95
N ILE A 269 -14.29 14.58 -6.80
CA ILE A 269 -14.15 14.35 -8.24
C ILE A 269 -13.20 13.16 -8.52
N ILE A 270 -12.04 13.11 -7.85
CA ILE A 270 -11.07 12.03 -8.02
C ILE A 270 -11.65 10.69 -7.52
N SER A 271 -12.30 10.69 -6.35
CA SER A 271 -12.91 9.49 -5.78
C SER A 271 -14.02 8.94 -6.69
N ASP A 272 -14.94 9.80 -7.14
CA ASP A 272 -16.04 9.40 -8.01
C ASP A 272 -15.53 8.84 -9.36
N LYS A 273 -14.49 9.46 -9.92
CA LYS A 273 -13.88 8.97 -11.18
C LYS A 273 -13.19 7.63 -10.98
N PHE A 274 -12.47 7.45 -9.86
CA PHE A 274 -11.87 6.18 -9.50
C PHE A 274 -12.93 5.07 -9.35
N ASP A 275 -13.99 5.35 -8.59
CA ASP A 275 -15.10 4.41 -8.38
C ASP A 275 -15.84 4.08 -9.70
N ASN A 276 -16.04 5.07 -10.58
CA ASN A 276 -16.64 4.86 -11.90
C ASN A 276 -15.74 4.00 -12.80
N GLU A 277 -14.42 4.18 -12.79
CA GLU A 277 -13.49 3.34 -13.52
C GLU A 277 -13.55 1.88 -13.04
N ILE A 278 -13.51 1.64 -11.72
CA ILE A 278 -13.68 0.31 -11.14
C ILE A 278 -15.02 -0.31 -11.56
N ASN A 279 -16.09 0.45 -11.53
CA ASN A 279 -17.43 -0.06 -11.89
C ASN A 279 -17.54 -0.38 -13.38
N SER A 280 -16.88 0.39 -14.24
CA SER A 280 -16.86 0.12 -15.70
C SER A 280 -16.13 -1.17 -16.08
N LEU A 281 -15.23 -1.64 -15.23
CA LEU A 281 -14.47 -2.89 -15.42
C LEU A 281 -15.18 -4.13 -14.86
N LYS A 282 -16.27 -3.97 -14.11
CA LYS A 282 -17.04 -5.09 -13.56
C LYS A 282 -17.91 -5.81 -14.61
N GLY A 283 -18.02 -5.30 -15.83
CA GLY A 283 -18.77 -5.92 -16.94
C GLY A 283 -20.26 -5.69 -16.87
#